data_27aa5fdd434d61ac0b654f2a74870943
#
_entry.id   27aa5fdd434d61ac0b654f2a74870943
#
_cell.length_a   1.000
_cell.length_b   1.000
_cell.length_c   1.000
_cell.angle_alpha   90.00
_cell.angle_beta   90.00
_cell.angle_gamma   90.00
#
_symmetry.space_group_name_H-M   'P 1'
#
loop_
_entity.id
_entity.type
_entity.pdbx_description
1 polymer ?
#
loop_
_entity_poly.entity_id
_entity_poly.type
_entity_poly.pdbx_seq_one_letter_code
_entity_poly.pdbx_strand_id
1 'polypeptide(L)'
;DMEGLLRVVFLPDYNVKLGEIVYPATDLSEQISTAGKEASGTGNMKFAMNGALTIGTLDGANVELRDLVKKENFFLFGKTEREIMNLKNSGYSPKSFIDKCSELKEVIRLIEIGHFSNGDKELFKPLLNSLTGNDPFFVMADFEDYLNKQDEVSNFWKNKKAWNKMALLNTARSGYFSSDRSIRE
;
A
#
# COMPACT_ATOMS: atom_id res chain seq x y z
N ASP A 1 21.09 -6.28 -10.23
CA ASP A 1 20.42 -6.53 -11.51
C ASP A 1 19.14 -7.32 -11.25
N MET A 2 17.97 -6.76 -11.61
CA MET A 2 16.64 -7.35 -11.38
C MET A 2 16.00 -7.83 -12.70
N GLU A 3 16.76 -7.88 -13.78
CA GLU A 3 16.26 -8.30 -15.09
C GLU A 3 15.63 -9.69 -15.04
N GLY A 4 14.37 -9.77 -15.46
CA GLY A 4 13.59 -11.00 -15.45
C GLY A 4 12.95 -11.39 -14.11
N LEU A 5 13.30 -10.73 -12.99
CA LEU A 5 12.72 -11.00 -11.67
C LEU A 5 11.61 -10.02 -11.28
N LEU A 6 11.76 -8.76 -11.68
CA LEU A 6 10.78 -7.71 -11.43
C LEU A 6 10.59 -6.87 -12.70
N ARG A 7 9.32 -6.67 -13.07
CA ARG A 7 8.95 -5.74 -14.13
C ARG A 7 8.11 -4.61 -13.55
N VAL A 8 8.63 -3.40 -13.59
CA VAL A 8 7.88 -2.19 -13.23
C VAL A 8 7.37 -1.53 -14.52
N VAL A 9 6.09 -1.23 -14.56
CA VAL A 9 5.44 -0.59 -15.71
C VAL A 9 4.69 0.63 -15.24
N PHE A 10 5.07 1.80 -15.78
CA PHE A 10 4.29 3.01 -15.62
C PHE A 10 3.20 3.05 -16.70
N LEU A 11 1.95 3.17 -16.30
CA LEU A 11 0.82 3.28 -17.22
C LEU A 11 0.53 4.77 -17.48
N PRO A 12 0.91 5.30 -18.65
CA PRO A 12 0.67 6.71 -18.95
C PRO A 12 -0.82 6.96 -19.19
N ASP A 13 -1.25 8.19 -18.91
CA ASP A 13 -2.63 8.64 -19.18
C ASP A 13 -3.70 7.68 -18.65
N TYR A 14 -3.55 7.27 -17.37
CA TYR A 14 -4.50 6.37 -16.73
C TYR A 14 -5.91 6.96 -16.75
N ASN A 15 -6.87 6.21 -17.26
CA ASN A 15 -8.26 6.60 -17.45
C ASN A 15 -9.20 5.43 -17.24
N VAL A 16 -10.52 5.65 -17.36
CA VAL A 16 -11.54 4.61 -17.12
C VAL A 16 -11.35 3.39 -18.02
N LYS A 17 -11.05 3.56 -19.31
CA LYS A 17 -10.83 2.44 -20.24
C LYS A 17 -9.65 1.57 -19.83
N LEU A 18 -8.56 2.21 -19.37
CA LEU A 18 -7.41 1.47 -18.86
C LEU A 18 -7.76 0.79 -17.54
N GLY A 19 -8.53 1.45 -16.68
CA GLY A 19 -9.04 0.87 -15.44
C GLY A 19 -9.87 -0.40 -15.65
N GLU A 20 -10.71 -0.47 -16.69
CA GLU A 20 -11.50 -1.65 -17.06
C GLU A 20 -10.62 -2.88 -17.35
N ILE A 21 -9.37 -2.67 -17.74
CA ILE A 21 -8.38 -3.74 -17.96
C ILE A 21 -7.59 -4.04 -16.68
N VAL A 22 -7.15 -2.99 -15.98
CA VAL A 22 -6.25 -3.12 -14.83
C VAL A 22 -6.94 -3.78 -13.64
N TYR A 23 -8.17 -3.36 -13.30
CA TYR A 23 -8.87 -3.90 -12.12
C TYR A 23 -9.05 -5.42 -12.18
N PRO A 24 -9.60 -6.02 -13.24
CA PRO A 24 -9.77 -7.47 -13.31
C PRO A 24 -8.47 -8.25 -13.55
N ALA A 25 -7.40 -7.59 -13.99
CA ALA A 25 -6.10 -8.21 -14.19
C ALA A 25 -5.20 -8.22 -12.94
N THR A 26 -5.66 -7.64 -11.84
CA THR A 26 -4.85 -7.45 -10.63
C THR A 26 -5.07 -8.57 -9.63
N ASP A 27 -3.98 -9.15 -9.14
CA ASP A 27 -4.00 -10.15 -8.05
C ASP A 27 -3.91 -9.50 -6.66
N LEU A 28 -3.11 -8.44 -6.53
CA LEU A 28 -2.87 -7.72 -5.28
C LEU A 28 -2.96 -6.21 -5.51
N SER A 29 -3.76 -5.53 -4.69
CA SER A 29 -3.91 -4.09 -4.66
C SER A 29 -3.19 -3.50 -3.45
N GLU A 30 -2.34 -2.50 -3.67
CA GLU A 30 -1.66 -1.77 -2.61
C GLU A 30 -2.40 -0.46 -2.31
N GLN A 31 -2.89 -0.33 -1.05
CA GLN A 31 -3.67 0.81 -0.57
C GLN A 31 -2.95 1.39 0.65
N ILE A 32 -1.94 2.21 0.38
CA ILE A 32 -0.85 2.55 1.31
C ILE A 32 -0.89 3.97 1.85
N SER A 33 -2.06 4.63 1.86
CA SER A 33 -2.20 5.94 2.50
C SER A 33 -1.89 5.88 3.99
N THR A 34 -1.35 6.97 4.54
CA THR A 34 -1.15 7.09 5.98
C THR A 34 -2.50 7.14 6.69
N ALA A 35 -2.68 6.37 7.76
CA ALA A 35 -3.93 6.36 8.51
C ALA A 35 -4.38 7.77 8.93
N GLY A 36 -5.64 8.11 8.61
CA GLY A 36 -6.25 9.42 8.82
C GLY A 36 -5.97 10.45 7.71
N LYS A 37 -5.43 10.04 6.55
CA LYS A 37 -5.13 10.95 5.43
C LYS A 37 -6.04 10.77 4.22
N GLU A 38 -6.58 9.58 4.01
CA GLU A 38 -7.50 9.30 2.91
C GLU A 38 -8.95 9.31 3.41
N ALA A 39 -9.80 10.11 2.79
CA ALA A 39 -11.22 10.19 3.18
C ALA A 39 -11.99 8.91 2.88
N SER A 40 -11.76 8.29 1.74
CA SER A 40 -12.42 7.06 1.31
C SER A 40 -11.54 6.27 0.34
N GLY A 41 -11.28 6.81 -0.85
CA GLY A 41 -10.76 6.07 -1.98
C GLY A 41 -11.85 5.29 -2.71
N THR A 42 -11.60 4.95 -3.97
CA THR A 42 -12.49 4.12 -4.79
C THR A 42 -11.77 2.95 -5.45
N GLY A 43 -10.45 3.04 -5.58
CA GLY A 43 -9.61 1.98 -6.14
C GLY A 43 -9.72 0.69 -5.36
N ASN A 44 -9.62 0.75 -4.05
CA ASN A 44 -9.74 -0.38 -3.14
C ASN A 44 -11.05 -1.16 -3.33
N MET A 45 -12.18 -0.46 -3.46
CA MET A 45 -13.50 -1.08 -3.71
C MET A 45 -13.50 -1.81 -5.06
N LYS A 46 -13.02 -1.16 -6.13
CA LYS A 46 -12.98 -1.71 -7.48
C LYS A 46 -12.08 -2.93 -7.58
N PHE A 47 -10.90 -2.89 -6.98
CA PHE A 47 -9.98 -4.01 -6.92
C PHE A 47 -10.60 -5.21 -6.19
N ALA A 48 -11.18 -4.99 -5.00
CA ALA A 48 -11.81 -6.06 -4.23
C ALA A 48 -13.00 -6.70 -4.96
N MET A 49 -13.85 -5.91 -5.61
CA MET A 49 -14.95 -6.41 -6.43
C MET A 49 -14.49 -7.23 -7.65
N ASN A 50 -13.27 -7.00 -8.13
CA ASN A 50 -12.65 -7.74 -9.23
C ASN A 50 -11.71 -8.86 -8.77
N GLY A 51 -11.67 -9.20 -7.50
CA GLY A 51 -10.95 -10.36 -6.97
C GLY A 51 -9.51 -10.10 -6.53
N ALA A 52 -9.02 -8.87 -6.60
CA ALA A 52 -7.72 -8.53 -6.04
C ALA A 52 -7.76 -8.57 -4.51
N LEU A 53 -6.74 -9.15 -3.90
CA LEU A 53 -6.53 -9.02 -2.47
C LEU A 53 -5.94 -7.64 -2.15
N THR A 54 -6.13 -7.18 -0.92
CA THR A 54 -5.62 -5.87 -0.52
C THR A 54 -4.53 -6.01 0.53
N ILE A 55 -3.37 -5.37 0.25
CA ILE A 55 -2.40 -4.99 1.27
C ILE A 55 -2.59 -3.49 1.53
N GLY A 56 -2.81 -3.09 2.77
CA GLY A 56 -3.14 -1.71 3.06
C GLY A 56 -3.16 -1.36 4.53
N THR A 57 -3.24 -0.07 4.78
CA THR A 57 -3.39 0.56 6.09
C THR A 57 -4.87 0.66 6.50
N LEU A 58 -5.14 0.94 7.78
CA LEU A 58 -6.48 1.29 8.25
C LEU A 58 -6.78 2.76 7.96
N ASP A 59 -7.09 3.03 6.68
CA ASP A 59 -7.39 4.38 6.20
C ASP A 59 -8.45 4.33 5.10
N GLY A 60 -9.26 5.38 4.98
CA GLY A 60 -10.34 5.45 4.01
C GLY A 60 -11.24 4.22 4.02
N ALA A 61 -11.73 3.80 2.87
CA ALA A 61 -12.61 2.65 2.73
C ALA A 61 -11.95 1.28 3.04
N ASN A 62 -10.64 1.23 3.31
CA ASN A 62 -10.00 0.01 3.79
C ASN A 62 -10.53 -0.42 5.16
N VAL A 63 -11.01 0.54 5.97
CA VAL A 63 -11.61 0.25 7.29
C VAL A 63 -12.84 -0.64 7.11
N GLU A 64 -13.80 -0.16 6.30
CA GLU A 64 -15.02 -0.92 6.00
C GLU A 64 -14.72 -2.20 5.23
N LEU A 65 -13.83 -2.13 4.23
CA LEU A 65 -13.46 -3.29 3.45
C LEU A 65 -12.92 -4.42 4.34
N ARG A 66 -12.00 -4.11 5.25
CA ARG A 66 -11.43 -5.09 6.17
C ARG A 66 -12.48 -5.72 7.10
N ASP A 67 -13.45 -4.92 7.58
CA ASP A 67 -14.54 -5.42 8.41
C ASP A 67 -15.47 -6.35 7.63
N LEU A 68 -15.74 -6.03 6.36
CA LEU A 68 -16.59 -6.82 5.47
C LEU A 68 -15.93 -8.15 5.09
N VAL A 69 -14.69 -8.10 4.59
CA VAL A 69 -13.99 -9.31 4.15
C VAL A 69 -13.48 -10.14 5.32
N LYS A 70 -13.41 -9.58 6.51
CA LYS A 70 -12.82 -10.06 7.76
C LYS A 70 -11.29 -9.93 7.75
N LYS A 71 -10.75 -9.70 8.94
CA LYS A 71 -9.33 -9.39 9.15
C LYS A 71 -8.36 -10.45 8.60
N GLU A 72 -8.77 -11.71 8.56
CA GLU A 72 -7.99 -12.81 8.00
C GLU A 72 -7.93 -12.83 6.47
N ASN A 73 -8.71 -11.99 5.80
CA ASN A 73 -8.75 -11.86 4.34
C ASN A 73 -8.27 -10.48 3.86
N PHE A 74 -7.46 -9.82 4.67
CA PHE A 74 -6.88 -8.51 4.39
C PHE A 74 -5.46 -8.46 4.95
N PHE A 75 -4.48 -8.06 4.16
CA PHE A 75 -3.10 -7.89 4.60
C PHE A 75 -2.92 -6.49 5.19
N LEU A 76 -3.14 -6.39 6.50
CA LEU A 76 -3.02 -5.11 7.21
C LEU A 76 -1.58 -4.84 7.60
N PHE A 77 -1.12 -3.62 7.38
CA PHE A 77 0.13 -3.09 7.90
C PHE A 77 -0.03 -1.63 8.35
N GLY A 78 1.03 -1.09 8.95
CA GLY A 78 1.16 0.33 9.28
C GLY A 78 0.48 0.72 10.58
N LYS A 79 0.75 1.94 10.98
CA LYS A 79 0.25 2.55 12.21
C LYS A 79 -1.23 2.90 12.08
N THR A 80 -1.94 2.80 13.17
CA THR A 80 -3.30 3.34 13.30
C THR A 80 -3.27 4.88 13.39
N GLU A 81 -4.37 5.54 13.11
CA GLU A 81 -4.50 7.00 13.24
C GLU A 81 -4.07 7.48 14.64
N ARG A 82 -4.44 6.76 15.69
CA ARG A 82 -4.05 7.07 17.07
C ARG A 82 -2.53 6.99 17.27
N GLU A 83 -1.88 5.99 16.70
CA GLU A 83 -0.42 5.84 16.77
C GLU A 83 0.30 6.95 16.00
N ILE A 84 -0.22 7.33 14.82
CA ILE A 84 0.28 8.47 14.04
C ILE A 84 0.18 9.76 14.84
N MET A 85 -0.97 10.02 15.49
CA MET A 85 -1.14 11.20 16.36
C MET A 85 -0.16 11.18 17.53
N ASN A 86 0.05 10.02 18.15
CA ASN A 86 1.01 9.89 19.26
C ASN A 86 2.44 10.16 18.78
N LEU A 87 2.86 9.60 17.63
CA LEU A 87 4.17 9.87 17.04
C LEU A 87 4.36 11.36 16.78
N LYS A 88 3.37 12.01 16.18
CA LYS A 88 3.40 13.46 15.91
C LYS A 88 3.58 14.27 17.19
N ASN A 89 2.84 13.93 18.24
CA ASN A 89 2.89 14.65 19.53
C ASN A 89 4.17 14.39 20.34
N SER A 90 4.81 13.24 20.14
CA SER A 90 6.05 12.86 20.85
C SER A 90 7.34 13.31 20.17
N GLY A 91 7.25 14.07 19.07
CA GLY A 91 8.42 14.54 18.33
C GLY A 91 8.95 13.47 17.36
N TYR A 92 8.12 13.08 16.42
CA TYR A 92 8.49 12.12 15.37
C TYR A 92 9.80 12.48 14.68
N SER A 93 10.68 11.51 14.55
CA SER A 93 11.94 11.63 13.81
C SER A 93 12.08 10.47 12.81
N PRO A 94 12.01 10.73 11.50
CA PRO A 94 12.23 9.71 10.48
C PRO A 94 13.54 8.95 10.64
N LYS A 95 14.60 9.67 11.04
CA LYS A 95 15.93 9.12 11.26
C LYS A 95 15.93 7.95 12.26
N SER A 96 15.10 8.02 13.30
CA SER A 96 15.03 6.97 14.31
C SER A 96 14.51 5.63 13.76
N PHE A 97 13.71 5.68 12.69
CA PHE A 97 13.21 4.49 11.98
C PHE A 97 14.23 4.00 10.94
N ILE A 98 14.83 4.92 10.19
CA ILE A 98 15.89 4.61 9.23
C ILE A 98 17.07 3.90 9.92
N ASP A 99 17.50 4.39 11.07
CA ASP A 99 18.64 3.82 11.80
C ASP A 99 18.38 2.40 12.33
N LYS A 100 17.12 2.01 12.52
CA LYS A 100 16.71 0.70 13.05
C LYS A 100 16.48 -0.36 11.99
N CYS A 101 16.17 0.03 10.74
CA CYS A 101 15.86 -0.87 9.66
C CYS A 101 16.95 -0.82 8.59
N SER A 102 17.67 -1.94 8.41
CA SER A 102 18.80 -2.04 7.47
C SER A 102 18.37 -1.86 6.01
N GLU A 103 17.21 -2.43 5.67
CA GLU A 103 16.62 -2.37 4.33
C GLU A 103 16.21 -0.92 4.01
N LEU A 104 15.57 -0.24 4.95
CA LEU A 104 15.19 1.17 4.78
C LEU A 104 16.43 2.06 4.59
N LYS A 105 17.47 1.82 5.40
CA LYS A 105 18.73 2.53 5.29
C LYS A 105 19.37 2.35 3.93
N GLU A 106 19.34 1.13 3.40
CA GLU A 106 19.87 0.83 2.07
C GLU A 106 19.04 1.49 0.96
N VAL A 107 17.71 1.48 1.04
CA VAL A 107 16.84 2.19 0.08
C VAL A 107 17.17 3.69 0.05
N ILE A 108 17.27 4.33 1.21
CA ILE A 108 17.65 5.75 1.31
C ILE A 108 19.02 5.99 0.67
N ARG A 109 20.03 5.15 0.99
CA ARG A 109 21.36 5.23 0.38
C ARG A 109 21.34 5.10 -1.14
N LEU A 110 20.56 4.16 -1.69
CA LEU A 110 20.44 3.96 -3.14
C LEU A 110 19.85 5.20 -3.83
N ILE A 111 18.88 5.86 -3.22
CA ILE A 111 18.34 7.12 -3.75
C ILE A 111 19.41 8.22 -3.69
N GLU A 112 20.13 8.35 -2.56
CA GLU A 112 21.18 9.35 -2.34
C GLU A 112 22.31 9.28 -3.37
N ILE A 113 22.74 8.08 -3.72
CA ILE A 113 23.83 7.90 -4.70
C ILE A 113 23.37 8.03 -6.15
N GLY A 114 22.07 8.25 -6.39
CA GLY A 114 21.51 8.35 -7.74
C GLY A 114 21.38 7.01 -8.47
N HIS A 115 21.25 5.89 -7.73
CA HIS A 115 21.14 4.55 -8.33
C HIS A 115 19.96 4.46 -9.31
N PHE A 116 18.82 5.07 -8.98
CA PHE A 116 17.61 5.05 -9.82
C PHE A 116 17.53 6.20 -10.83
N SER A 117 18.55 7.04 -10.91
CA SER A 117 18.61 8.24 -11.77
C SER A 117 19.88 8.32 -12.61
N ASN A 118 20.48 7.17 -12.94
CA ASN A 118 21.71 7.08 -13.73
C ASN A 118 22.87 7.95 -13.16
N GLY A 119 22.96 8.05 -11.85
CA GLY A 119 23.99 8.82 -11.14
C GLY A 119 23.63 10.30 -10.87
N ASP A 120 22.49 10.78 -11.36
CA ASP A 120 22.00 12.12 -11.02
C ASP A 120 21.44 12.15 -9.58
N LYS A 121 22.22 12.71 -8.66
CA LYS A 121 21.86 12.82 -7.23
C LYS A 121 20.86 13.93 -6.92
N GLU A 122 20.66 14.86 -7.86
CA GLU A 122 19.77 15.99 -7.64
C GLU A 122 18.31 15.66 -8.01
N LEU A 123 18.10 14.72 -8.95
CA LEU A 123 16.76 14.36 -9.44
C LEU A 123 15.78 13.99 -8.31
N PHE A 124 16.19 13.13 -7.40
CA PHE A 124 15.37 12.66 -6.28
C PHE A 124 15.65 13.35 -4.94
N LYS A 125 16.49 14.38 -4.93
CA LYS A 125 16.83 15.13 -3.71
C LYS A 125 15.60 15.75 -3.00
N PRO A 126 14.60 16.31 -3.70
CA PRO A 126 13.38 16.78 -3.04
C PRO A 126 12.60 15.68 -2.32
N LEU A 127 12.50 14.48 -2.94
CA LEU A 127 11.89 13.32 -2.33
C LEU A 127 12.68 12.88 -1.07
N LEU A 128 13.99 12.76 -1.19
CA LEU A 128 14.87 12.37 -0.10
C LEU A 128 14.77 13.34 1.08
N ASN A 129 14.80 14.64 0.82
CA ASN A 129 14.64 15.67 1.85
C ASN A 129 13.28 15.58 2.56
N SER A 130 12.22 15.26 1.83
CA SER A 130 10.89 15.04 2.42
C SER A 130 10.89 13.80 3.32
N LEU A 131 11.41 12.68 2.86
CA LEU A 131 11.39 11.40 3.58
C LEU A 131 12.29 11.42 4.83
N THR A 132 13.49 12.01 4.74
CA THR A 132 14.47 12.03 5.84
C THR A 132 14.32 13.23 6.77
N GLY A 133 13.61 14.27 6.32
CA GLY A 133 13.39 15.50 7.08
C GLY A 133 12.18 15.42 8.00
N ASN A 134 11.02 15.75 7.47
CA ASN A 134 9.79 15.82 8.25
C ASN A 134 8.82 14.66 8.01
N ASP A 135 9.02 13.89 6.91
CA ASP A 135 8.18 12.74 6.53
C ASP A 135 6.69 12.95 6.86
N PRO A 136 6.00 13.85 6.14
CA PRO A 136 4.65 14.30 6.50
C PRO A 136 3.60 13.19 6.43
N PHE A 137 3.96 12.07 5.81
CA PHE A 137 3.12 10.88 5.64
C PHE A 137 3.57 9.68 6.48
N PHE A 138 4.55 9.86 7.38
CA PHE A 138 5.04 8.80 8.27
C PHE A 138 5.47 7.52 7.55
N VAL A 139 5.96 7.66 6.32
CA VAL A 139 6.38 6.53 5.46
C VAL A 139 7.48 5.72 6.12
N MET A 140 8.44 6.41 6.77
CA MET A 140 9.53 5.73 7.48
C MET A 140 9.03 4.92 8.68
N ALA A 141 7.96 5.38 9.34
CA ALA A 141 7.37 4.68 10.48
C ALA A 141 6.61 3.40 10.10
N ASP A 142 6.05 3.36 8.89
CA ASP A 142 5.25 2.23 8.40
C ASP A 142 6.08 1.23 7.57
N PHE A 143 7.31 1.61 7.15
CA PHE A 143 8.10 0.84 6.19
C PHE A 143 8.41 -0.59 6.66
N GLU A 144 8.89 -0.77 7.88
CA GLU A 144 9.26 -2.10 8.40
C GLU A 144 8.04 -3.04 8.46
N ASP A 145 6.90 -2.51 8.86
CA ASP A 145 5.65 -3.27 8.92
C ASP A 145 5.15 -3.63 7.51
N TYR A 146 5.27 -2.70 6.56
CA TYR A 146 5.00 -2.96 5.14
C TYR A 146 5.91 -4.07 4.58
N LEU A 147 7.22 -4.01 4.85
CA LEU A 147 8.18 -5.02 4.39
C LEU A 147 7.82 -6.41 4.92
N ASN A 148 7.56 -6.53 6.22
CA ASN A 148 7.15 -7.78 6.84
C ASN A 148 5.83 -8.31 6.24
N LYS A 149 4.90 -7.41 5.92
CA LYS A 149 3.63 -7.79 5.30
C LYS A 149 3.79 -8.24 3.86
N GLN A 150 4.71 -7.67 3.09
CA GLN A 150 5.05 -8.13 1.74
C GLN A 150 5.63 -9.55 1.75
N ASP A 151 6.43 -9.89 2.75
CA ASP A 151 6.93 -11.27 2.94
C ASP A 151 5.79 -12.25 3.24
N GLU A 152 4.82 -11.85 4.08
CA GLU A 152 3.62 -12.65 4.34
C GLU A 152 2.81 -12.86 3.06
N VAL A 153 2.57 -11.81 2.28
CA VAL A 153 1.88 -11.88 0.97
C VAL A 153 2.61 -12.82 0.02
N SER A 154 3.92 -12.67 -0.11
CA SER A 154 4.76 -13.50 -0.98
C SER A 154 4.70 -14.98 -0.60
N ASN A 155 4.69 -15.28 0.68
CA ASN A 155 4.55 -16.64 1.18
C ASN A 155 3.13 -17.18 0.97
N PHE A 156 2.11 -16.37 1.20
CA PHE A 156 0.71 -16.77 0.99
C PHE A 156 0.40 -17.00 -0.50
N TRP A 157 1.02 -16.23 -1.41
CA TRP A 157 0.90 -16.39 -2.86
C TRP A 157 1.26 -17.79 -3.37
N LYS A 158 2.15 -18.50 -2.69
CA LYS A 158 2.56 -19.86 -3.02
C LYS A 158 1.41 -20.86 -2.87
N ASN A 159 0.41 -20.56 -2.03
CA ASN A 159 -0.78 -21.39 -1.85
C ASN A 159 -1.94 -20.87 -2.70
N LYS A 160 -1.95 -21.23 -3.98
CA LYS A 160 -2.96 -20.76 -4.96
C LYS A 160 -4.39 -21.07 -4.54
N LYS A 161 -4.64 -22.22 -3.88
CA LYS A 161 -5.99 -22.58 -3.42
C LYS A 161 -6.46 -21.64 -2.31
N ALA A 162 -5.60 -21.31 -1.36
CA ALA A 162 -5.92 -20.34 -0.30
C ALA A 162 -6.09 -18.94 -0.86
N TRP A 163 -5.21 -18.52 -1.77
CA TRP A 163 -5.30 -17.24 -2.48
C TRP A 163 -6.64 -17.06 -3.18
N ASN A 164 -7.00 -18.03 -4.04
CA ASN A 164 -8.25 -17.97 -4.80
C ASN A 164 -9.50 -17.98 -3.90
N LYS A 165 -9.46 -18.74 -2.79
CA LYS A 165 -10.53 -18.71 -1.79
C LYS A 165 -10.67 -17.33 -1.16
N MET A 166 -9.57 -16.72 -0.79
CA MET A 166 -9.55 -15.38 -0.21
C MET A 166 -10.04 -14.31 -1.20
N ALA A 167 -9.60 -14.37 -2.47
CA ALA A 167 -10.06 -13.52 -3.56
C ALA A 167 -11.58 -13.62 -3.76
N LEU A 168 -12.12 -14.83 -3.83
CA LEU A 168 -13.55 -15.08 -3.95
C LEU A 168 -14.34 -14.50 -2.77
N LEU A 169 -13.82 -14.65 -1.54
CA LEU A 169 -14.46 -14.07 -0.34
C LEU A 169 -14.44 -12.54 -0.38
N ASN A 170 -13.36 -11.93 -0.85
CA ASN A 170 -13.27 -10.47 -1.02
C ASN A 170 -14.35 -9.98 -2.00
N THR A 171 -14.43 -10.58 -3.18
CA THR A 171 -15.46 -10.24 -4.18
C THR A 171 -16.87 -10.43 -3.62
N ALA A 172 -17.17 -11.60 -3.04
CA ALA A 172 -18.51 -11.93 -2.54
C ALA A 172 -18.97 -11.00 -1.40
N ARG A 173 -18.05 -10.46 -0.60
CA ARG A 173 -18.32 -9.58 0.54
C ARG A 173 -18.28 -8.08 0.19
N SER A 174 -17.81 -7.72 -1.00
CA SER A 174 -17.71 -6.32 -1.44
C SER A 174 -19.04 -5.71 -1.92
N GLY A 175 -20.13 -6.44 -1.88
CA GLY A 175 -21.47 -5.95 -2.25
C GLY A 175 -21.95 -4.73 -1.47
N TYR A 176 -21.38 -4.48 -0.28
CA TYR A 176 -21.59 -3.25 0.49
C TYR A 176 -21.28 -1.98 -0.30
N PHE A 177 -20.32 -2.03 -1.21
CA PHE A 177 -19.92 -0.89 -2.05
C PHE A 177 -20.75 -0.76 -3.33
N SER A 178 -21.83 -1.53 -3.47
CA SER A 178 -22.76 -1.40 -4.60
C SER A 178 -23.49 -0.07 -4.56
N SER A 179 -23.60 0.58 -5.71
CA SER A 179 -24.43 1.77 -5.90
C SER A 179 -25.91 1.51 -5.60
N ASP A 180 -26.40 0.30 -5.89
CA ASP A 180 -27.76 -0.10 -5.60
C ASP A 180 -28.10 -0.02 -4.10
N ARG A 181 -27.14 -0.38 -3.25
CA ARG A 181 -27.31 -0.22 -1.79
C ARG A 181 -27.46 1.26 -1.43
N SER A 182 -26.55 2.10 -1.91
CA SER A 182 -26.55 3.54 -1.59
C SER A 182 -27.81 4.26 -2.09
N ILE A 183 -28.46 3.74 -3.16
CA ILE A 183 -29.70 4.30 -3.68
C ILE A 183 -30.90 3.86 -2.85
N ARG A 184 -30.86 2.67 -2.23
CA ARG A 184 -31.97 2.12 -1.43
C ARG A 184 -31.99 2.59 0.02
N GLU A 185 -30.84 3.00 0.57
CA GLU A 185 -30.67 3.56 1.91
C GLU A 185 -30.84 5.09 1.90
#